data_df66e429609d0d93eba5a2fb75b4f5e3
#
_entry.id   df66e429609d0d93eba5a2fb75b4f5e3
#
_cell.length_a   1.000
_cell.length_b   1.000
_cell.length_c   1.000
_cell.angle_alpha   90.00
_cell.angle_beta   90.00
_cell.angle_gamma   90.00
#
_symmetry.space_group_name_H-M   'P 1'
#
loop_
_entity.id
_entity.type
_entity.pdbx_description
1 polymer ?
#
loop_
_entity_poly.entity_id
_entity_poly.type
_entity_poly.pdbx_seq_one_letter_code
_entity_poly.pdbx_strand_id
1 'polypeptide(L)'
;MYSIDLHCDTASRLLYENLKLKDSICKVDIEKLKKSKAKAQVFAHFIEFVNMYNNFISEIKENEDSIEIVRNLKELETVNSKGKIGAFLSIEEGEVLEGKVERVKELYDMGIRFITLTWNFKNSIGYPNAGYKYKNLGLTEKG
;
A
#
# COMPACT_ATOMS: atom_id res chain seq x y z
N MET A 1 11.78 14.13 16.07
CA MET A 1 10.35 13.86 15.70
C MET A 1 10.32 12.58 14.91
N TYR A 2 9.35 11.71 15.12
CA TYR A 2 9.13 10.49 14.34
C TYR A 2 7.88 10.67 13.47
N SER A 3 7.83 10.03 12.31
CA SER A 3 6.69 10.11 11.41
C SER A 3 6.16 8.73 11.02
N ILE A 4 4.87 8.68 10.71
CA ILE A 4 4.21 7.61 9.99
C ILE A 4 3.52 8.29 8.81
N ASP A 5 3.81 7.83 7.61
CA ASP A 5 3.18 8.32 6.38
C ASP A 5 2.19 7.28 5.87
N LEU A 6 0.98 7.72 5.54
CA LEU A 6 -0.15 6.85 5.22
C LEU A 6 -0.32 6.55 3.73
N HIS A 7 0.56 7.09 2.86
CA HIS A 7 0.46 6.82 1.43
C HIS A 7 1.75 7.08 0.66
N CYS A 8 2.13 6.16 -0.21
CA CYS A 8 3.06 6.42 -1.32
C CYS A 8 2.87 5.41 -2.44
N ASP A 9 3.18 5.84 -3.69
CA ASP A 9 3.07 5.05 -4.92
C ASP A 9 4.39 4.35 -5.29
N THR A 10 5.32 4.23 -4.37
CA THR A 10 6.63 3.65 -4.64
C THR A 10 6.53 2.24 -5.23
N ALA A 11 5.60 1.40 -4.74
CA ALA A 11 5.43 0.03 -5.22
C ALA A 11 5.20 -0.06 -6.74
N SER A 12 4.40 0.84 -7.30
CA SER A 12 4.15 0.91 -8.75
C SER A 12 5.40 1.29 -9.53
N ARG A 13 6.15 2.26 -9.03
CA ARG A 13 7.39 2.71 -9.69
C ARG A 13 8.49 1.66 -9.68
N LEU A 14 8.59 0.87 -8.60
CA LEU A 14 9.52 -0.26 -8.55
C LEU A 14 9.21 -1.26 -9.66
N LEU A 15 7.92 -1.57 -9.89
CA LEU A 15 7.50 -2.50 -10.93
C LEU A 15 7.71 -1.93 -12.35
N TYR A 16 7.13 -0.75 -12.63
CA TYR A 16 7.05 -0.23 -14.00
C TYR A 16 8.36 0.42 -14.49
N GLU A 17 9.16 0.97 -13.59
CA GLU A 17 10.43 1.63 -13.91
C GLU A 17 11.66 0.77 -13.54
N ASN A 18 11.42 -0.47 -13.08
CA ASN A 18 12.48 -1.40 -12.63
C ASN A 18 13.46 -0.75 -11.61
N LEU A 19 12.91 0.00 -10.66
CA LEU A 19 13.67 0.67 -9.61
C LEU A 19 13.84 -0.23 -8.39
N LYS A 20 14.74 0.14 -7.49
CA LYS A 20 15.01 -0.55 -6.23
C LYS A 20 14.45 0.23 -5.04
N LEU A 21 13.96 -0.50 -4.02
CA LEU A 21 13.37 0.12 -2.83
C LEU A 21 14.42 0.77 -1.92
N LYS A 22 15.66 0.28 -1.95
CA LYS A 22 16.72 0.73 -1.03
C LYS A 22 17.08 2.19 -1.25
N ASP A 23 17.43 2.55 -2.47
CA ASP A 23 17.83 3.90 -2.89
C ASP A 23 17.44 4.10 -4.36
N SER A 24 16.66 5.11 -4.64
CA SER A 24 16.09 5.31 -5.96
C SER A 24 15.73 6.78 -6.21
N ILE A 25 15.24 7.07 -7.42
CA ILE A 25 14.66 8.38 -7.76
C ILE A 25 13.21 8.54 -7.24
N CYS A 26 12.63 7.52 -6.58
CA CYS A 26 11.32 7.64 -5.95
C CYS A 26 11.32 8.72 -4.87
N LYS A 27 10.16 9.33 -4.63
CA LYS A 27 10.00 10.30 -3.53
C LYS A 27 10.15 9.65 -2.17
N VAL A 28 9.78 8.37 -2.06
CA VAL A 28 9.90 7.53 -0.88
C VAL A 28 10.73 6.29 -1.22
N ASP A 29 11.80 6.06 -0.47
CA ASP A 29 12.65 4.87 -0.47
C ASP A 29 13.25 4.67 0.93
N ILE A 30 13.93 3.56 1.17
CA ILE A 30 14.46 3.22 2.51
C ILE A 30 15.44 4.27 3.02
N GLU A 31 16.35 4.77 2.17
CA GLU A 31 17.35 5.76 2.62
C GLU A 31 16.69 7.10 3.00
N LYS A 32 15.66 7.52 2.27
CA LYS A 32 14.89 8.73 2.61
C LYS A 32 14.05 8.53 3.86
N LEU A 33 13.44 7.36 4.05
CA LEU A 33 12.71 7.01 5.27
C LEU A 33 13.62 6.98 6.50
N LYS A 34 14.83 6.42 6.40
CA LYS A 34 15.84 6.48 7.47
C LYS A 34 16.21 7.93 7.80
N LYS A 35 16.50 8.74 6.79
CA LYS A 35 16.86 10.15 6.94
C LYS A 35 15.77 10.96 7.64
N SER A 36 14.51 10.70 7.33
CA SER A 36 13.34 11.35 7.95
C SER A 36 12.98 10.78 9.32
N LYS A 37 13.66 9.72 9.77
CA LYS A 37 13.35 8.97 11.01
C LYS A 37 11.92 8.41 11.00
N ALA A 38 11.44 8.00 9.83
CA ALA A 38 10.13 7.37 9.69
C ALA A 38 10.06 6.06 10.47
N LYS A 39 8.96 5.85 11.17
CA LYS A 39 8.67 4.61 11.90
C LYS A 39 7.88 3.63 11.05
N ALA A 40 7.03 4.15 10.18
CA ALA A 40 6.28 3.36 9.21
C ALA A 40 5.95 4.14 7.96
N GLN A 41 5.71 3.41 6.88
CA GLN A 41 5.19 3.88 5.60
C GLN A 41 4.09 2.95 5.13
N VAL A 42 2.99 3.50 4.61
CA VAL A 42 1.97 2.74 3.88
C VAL A 42 2.30 2.80 2.39
N PHE A 43 2.44 1.62 1.76
CA PHE A 43 2.72 1.46 0.34
C PHE A 43 1.46 1.05 -0.40
N ALA A 44 1.02 1.87 -1.34
CA ALA A 44 -0.19 1.66 -2.11
C ALA A 44 0.03 0.69 -3.28
N HIS A 45 -0.96 -0.19 -3.47
CA HIS A 45 -1.03 -1.14 -4.56
C HIS A 45 -2.38 -0.96 -5.27
N PHE A 46 -2.42 -1.08 -6.59
CA PHE A 46 -3.63 -0.87 -7.37
C PHE A 46 -3.69 -1.80 -8.60
N ILE A 47 -4.16 -1.35 -9.75
CA ILE A 47 -4.27 -2.16 -10.98
C ILE A 47 -2.99 -3.00 -11.20
N GLU A 48 -3.16 -4.25 -11.64
CA GLU A 48 -2.07 -5.27 -11.68
C GLU A 48 -1.54 -5.67 -10.28
N PHE A 49 -2.42 -5.65 -9.30
CA PHE A 49 -2.11 -5.89 -7.90
C PHE A 49 -1.15 -7.06 -7.67
N VAL A 50 -1.38 -8.22 -8.32
CA VAL A 50 -0.56 -9.43 -8.07
C VAL A 50 0.90 -9.22 -8.46
N ASN A 51 1.15 -8.60 -9.61
CA ASN A 51 2.54 -8.34 -10.07
C ASN A 51 3.22 -7.31 -9.17
N MET A 52 2.52 -6.24 -8.84
CA MET A 52 3.03 -5.19 -7.97
C MET A 52 3.31 -5.71 -6.56
N TYR A 53 2.41 -6.49 -5.99
CA TYR A 53 2.57 -7.15 -4.70
C TYR A 53 3.79 -8.07 -4.68
N ASN A 54 3.90 -8.99 -5.64
CA ASN A 54 5.02 -9.94 -5.68
C ASN A 54 6.36 -9.22 -5.83
N ASN A 55 6.43 -8.20 -6.70
CA ASN A 55 7.64 -7.40 -6.86
C ASN A 55 8.00 -6.67 -5.56
N PHE A 56 7.01 -6.05 -4.90
CA PHE A 56 7.24 -5.33 -3.66
C PHE A 56 7.67 -6.25 -2.51
N ILE A 57 7.06 -7.43 -2.39
CA ILE A 57 7.47 -8.45 -1.39
C ILE A 57 8.93 -8.88 -1.62
N SER A 58 9.35 -9.05 -2.88
CA SER A 58 10.76 -9.36 -3.19
C SER A 58 11.70 -8.25 -2.74
N GLU A 59 11.36 -6.99 -3.02
CA GLU A 59 12.15 -5.82 -2.59
C GLU A 59 12.22 -5.69 -1.07
N ILE A 60 11.13 -5.97 -0.34
CA ILE A 60 11.15 -6.01 1.14
C ILE A 60 12.11 -7.10 1.62
N LYS A 61 12.06 -8.29 1.02
CA LYS A 61 12.93 -9.42 1.40
C LYS A 61 14.41 -9.13 1.14
N GLU A 62 14.73 -8.49 0.02
CA GLU A 62 16.10 -8.06 -0.29
C GLU A 62 16.64 -7.00 0.71
N ASN A 63 15.75 -6.31 1.41
CA ASN A 63 16.07 -5.23 2.35
C ASN A 63 15.60 -5.52 3.78
N GLU A 64 15.44 -6.78 4.16
CA GLU A 64 14.87 -7.22 5.45
C GLU A 64 15.62 -6.66 6.68
N ASP A 65 16.89 -6.30 6.54
CA ASP A 65 17.67 -5.65 7.61
C ASP A 65 17.21 -4.21 7.91
N SER A 66 16.45 -3.59 7.04
CA SER A 66 16.06 -2.17 7.12
C SER A 66 14.55 -1.94 7.24
N ILE A 67 13.75 -2.85 6.67
CA ILE A 67 12.29 -2.70 6.58
C ILE A 67 11.62 -4.07 6.66
N GLU A 68 10.49 -4.15 7.37
CA GLU A 68 9.69 -5.37 7.46
C GLU A 68 8.20 -5.04 7.28
N ILE A 69 7.42 -5.95 6.69
CA ILE A 69 5.96 -5.82 6.62
C ILE A 69 5.37 -5.93 8.02
N VAL A 70 4.47 -5.02 8.34
CA VAL A 70 3.74 -4.98 9.61
C VAL A 70 2.23 -4.93 9.37
N ARG A 71 1.47 -5.57 10.23
CA ARG A 71 0.02 -5.74 10.10
C ARG A 71 -0.78 -5.13 11.24
N ASN A 72 -0.09 -4.76 12.31
CA ASN A 72 -0.68 -4.20 13.53
C ASN A 72 0.37 -3.43 14.34
N LEU A 73 -0.08 -2.75 15.40
CA LEU A 73 0.78 -1.94 16.25
C LEU A 73 1.88 -2.77 16.93
N LYS A 74 1.55 -3.97 17.42
CA LYS A 74 2.52 -4.82 18.12
C LYS A 74 3.67 -5.25 17.20
N GLU A 75 3.37 -5.60 15.94
CA GLU A 75 4.39 -5.90 14.93
C GLU A 75 5.23 -4.65 14.63
N LEU A 76 4.60 -3.48 14.49
CA LEU A 76 5.30 -2.22 14.26
C LEU A 76 6.26 -1.90 15.40
N GLU A 77 5.83 -2.00 16.65
CA GLU A 77 6.67 -1.78 17.82
C GLU A 77 7.86 -2.75 17.86
N THR A 78 7.61 -4.04 17.54
CA THR A 78 8.66 -5.06 17.45
C THR A 78 9.68 -4.74 16.37
N VAL A 79 9.24 -4.35 15.19
CA VAL A 79 10.11 -3.97 14.07
C VAL A 79 10.93 -2.71 14.41
N ASN A 80 10.28 -1.71 14.98
CA ASN A 80 10.94 -0.47 15.39
C ASN A 80 11.96 -0.67 16.53
N SER A 81 11.73 -1.62 17.43
CA SER A 81 12.70 -1.94 18.50
C SER A 81 14.01 -2.52 17.96
N LYS A 82 13.97 -3.13 16.77
CA LYS A 82 15.14 -3.60 16.01
C LYS A 82 15.80 -2.50 15.15
N GLY A 83 15.30 -1.27 15.21
CA GLY A 83 15.80 -0.15 14.39
C GLY A 83 15.33 -0.16 12.94
N LYS A 84 14.36 -1.03 12.60
CA LYS A 84 13.82 -1.14 11.24
C LYS A 84 12.55 -0.30 11.05
N ILE A 85 12.16 -0.11 9.80
CA ILE A 85 10.96 0.63 9.39
C ILE A 85 9.81 -0.37 9.17
N GLY A 86 8.61 -0.04 9.62
CA GLY A 86 7.40 -0.83 9.33
C GLY A 86 6.81 -0.47 7.97
N ALA A 87 6.57 -1.46 7.12
CA ALA A 87 5.85 -1.33 5.86
C ALA A 87 4.41 -1.84 6.03
N PHE A 88 3.43 -0.96 6.00
CA PHE A 88 2.03 -1.34 5.82
C PHE A 88 1.68 -1.41 4.34
N LEU A 89 0.77 -2.32 3.98
CA LEU A 89 0.27 -2.49 2.63
C LEU A 89 -1.16 -1.98 2.52
N SER A 90 -1.43 -1.25 1.44
CA SER A 90 -2.78 -0.77 1.11
C SER A 90 -3.17 -1.09 -0.33
N ILE A 91 -4.47 -1.15 -0.57
CA ILE A 91 -5.08 -1.15 -1.90
C ILE A 91 -5.66 0.24 -2.14
N GLU A 92 -5.33 0.88 -3.26
CA GLU A 92 -5.84 2.20 -3.61
C GLU A 92 -7.09 2.15 -4.49
N GLU A 93 -7.43 1.00 -5.05
CA GLU A 93 -8.58 0.84 -5.94
C GLU A 93 -9.36 -0.43 -5.58
N GLY A 94 -10.61 -0.26 -5.11
CA GLY A 94 -11.46 -1.35 -4.64
C GLY A 94 -11.84 -2.37 -5.71
N GLU A 95 -11.61 -2.09 -7.01
CA GLU A 95 -11.82 -3.06 -8.08
C GLU A 95 -10.98 -4.33 -7.92
N VAL A 96 -9.87 -4.27 -7.17
CA VAL A 96 -9.07 -5.45 -6.79
C VAL A 96 -9.92 -6.53 -6.09
N LEU A 97 -11.04 -6.14 -5.46
CA LEU A 97 -12.00 -7.07 -4.86
C LEU A 97 -12.87 -7.80 -5.90
N GLU A 98 -12.94 -7.32 -7.15
CA GLU A 98 -13.79 -7.87 -8.23
C GLU A 98 -15.27 -8.05 -7.79
N GLY A 99 -15.76 -7.23 -6.88
CA GLY A 99 -17.10 -7.33 -6.29
C GLY A 99 -17.35 -8.58 -5.46
N LYS A 100 -16.31 -9.25 -4.96
CA LYS A 100 -16.37 -10.47 -4.16
C LYS A 100 -15.93 -10.18 -2.72
N VAL A 101 -16.83 -10.35 -1.76
CA VAL A 101 -16.55 -10.13 -0.33
C VAL A 101 -15.46 -11.07 0.19
N GLU A 102 -15.39 -12.28 -0.33
CA GLU A 102 -14.41 -13.30 0.06
C GLU A 102 -12.97 -12.82 -0.17
N ARG A 103 -12.74 -11.99 -1.18
CA ARG A 103 -11.42 -11.42 -1.46
C ARG A 103 -10.92 -10.46 -0.39
N VAL A 104 -11.77 -9.90 0.44
CA VAL A 104 -11.35 -9.11 1.60
C VAL A 104 -10.50 -9.96 2.54
N LYS A 105 -10.95 -11.20 2.79
CA LYS A 105 -10.17 -12.12 3.62
C LYS A 105 -8.85 -12.53 2.98
N GLU A 106 -8.87 -12.81 1.68
CA GLU A 106 -7.65 -13.16 0.93
C GLU A 106 -6.61 -12.03 1.02
N LEU A 107 -7.02 -10.80 0.76
CA LEU A 107 -6.15 -9.62 0.85
C LEU A 107 -5.66 -9.39 2.30
N TYR A 108 -6.54 -9.60 3.29
CA TYR A 108 -6.15 -9.50 4.69
C TYR A 108 -5.08 -10.54 5.06
N ASP A 109 -5.22 -11.77 4.60
CA ASP A 109 -4.25 -12.85 4.82
C ASP A 109 -2.90 -12.56 4.11
N MET A 110 -2.94 -11.89 2.96
CA MET A 110 -1.75 -11.37 2.26
C MET A 110 -1.06 -10.21 2.99
N GLY A 111 -1.69 -9.62 4.01
CA GLY A 111 -1.12 -8.54 4.81
C GLY A 111 -1.64 -7.15 4.49
N ILE A 112 -2.60 -7.01 3.58
CA ILE A 112 -3.27 -5.72 3.32
C ILE A 112 -4.05 -5.27 4.57
N ARG A 113 -3.95 -3.98 4.91
CA ARG A 113 -4.62 -3.39 6.09
C ARG A 113 -5.44 -2.15 5.79
N PHE A 114 -5.28 -1.58 4.62
CA PHE A 114 -6.02 -0.41 4.19
C PHE A 114 -6.57 -0.64 2.79
N ILE A 115 -7.79 -0.21 2.54
CA ILE A 115 -8.42 -0.22 1.22
C ILE A 115 -9.08 1.13 0.98
N THR A 116 -8.71 1.80 -0.09
CA THR A 116 -9.45 2.94 -0.64
C THR A 116 -10.53 2.39 -1.57
N LEU A 117 -11.79 2.66 -1.27
CA LEU A 117 -12.93 2.04 -1.95
C LEU A 117 -13.03 2.39 -3.42
N THR A 118 -12.74 3.66 -3.76
CA THR A 118 -12.75 4.16 -5.15
C THR A 118 -11.56 5.09 -5.38
N TRP A 119 -10.98 5.04 -6.57
CA TRP A 119 -10.01 6.02 -7.02
C TRP A 119 -10.65 7.00 -8.02
N ASN A 120 -10.31 6.91 -9.31
CA ASN A 120 -10.84 7.83 -10.33
C ASN A 120 -11.95 7.24 -11.21
N PHE A 121 -12.25 5.96 -11.06
CA PHE A 121 -13.19 5.23 -11.90
C PHE A 121 -14.28 4.56 -11.05
N LYS A 122 -15.48 4.40 -11.66
CA LYS A 122 -16.51 3.56 -11.09
C LYS A 122 -16.00 2.13 -11.04
N ASN A 123 -16.21 1.48 -9.90
CA ASN A 123 -15.92 0.06 -9.71
C ASN A 123 -17.11 -0.70 -9.12
N SER A 124 -16.91 -1.96 -8.73
CA SER A 124 -17.95 -2.81 -8.15
C SER A 124 -18.47 -2.33 -6.78
N ILE A 125 -17.68 -1.52 -6.05
CA ILE A 125 -18.00 -1.04 -4.71
C ILE A 125 -18.71 0.32 -4.76
N GLY A 126 -18.31 1.22 -5.65
CA GLY A 126 -18.83 2.58 -5.62
C GLY A 126 -18.50 3.44 -6.81
N TYR A 127 -18.86 4.69 -6.66
CA TYR A 127 -18.67 5.73 -7.65
C TYR A 127 -17.65 6.76 -7.12
N PRO A 128 -16.66 7.15 -7.94
CA PRO A 128 -15.65 8.12 -7.52
C PRO A 128 -16.22 9.55 -7.55
N ASN A 129 -15.57 10.43 -6.80
CA ASN A 129 -15.86 11.86 -6.83
C ASN A 129 -15.25 12.56 -8.07
N ALA A 130 -14.60 11.85 -8.96
CA ALA A 130 -13.92 12.43 -10.11
C ALA A 130 -14.88 13.03 -11.13
N GLY A 131 -14.59 14.27 -11.59
CA GLY A 131 -15.26 14.92 -12.71
C GLY A 131 -16.74 15.28 -12.51
N TYR A 132 -17.25 15.25 -11.29
CA TYR A 132 -18.65 15.54 -10.96
C TYR A 132 -19.70 14.65 -11.67
N LYS A 133 -19.27 13.70 -12.49
CA LYS A 133 -20.14 12.81 -13.27
C LYS A 133 -21.06 11.98 -12.38
N TYR A 134 -20.63 11.66 -11.19
CA TYR A 134 -21.33 10.80 -10.23
C TYR A 134 -21.72 11.52 -8.95
N LYS A 135 -21.93 12.81 -9.01
CA LYS A 135 -22.10 13.75 -7.88
C LYS A 135 -23.06 13.28 -6.77
N ASN A 136 -24.10 12.54 -7.12
CA ASN A 136 -25.13 12.11 -6.18
C ASN A 136 -25.11 10.58 -5.94
N LEU A 137 -24.06 9.90 -6.40
CA LEU A 137 -23.90 8.45 -6.25
C LEU A 137 -22.77 8.19 -5.24
N GLY A 138 -23.00 7.24 -4.37
CA GLY A 138 -22.04 6.81 -3.35
C GLY A 138 -21.62 5.36 -3.58
N LEU A 139 -21.84 4.52 -2.59
CA LEU A 139 -21.58 3.09 -2.72
C LEU A 139 -22.62 2.43 -3.62
N THR A 140 -22.25 1.31 -4.24
CA THR A 140 -23.20 0.40 -4.89
C THR A 140 -23.93 -0.42 -3.81
N GLU A 141 -24.91 -1.21 -4.21
CA GLU A 141 -25.60 -2.15 -3.30
C GLU A 141 -24.61 -3.16 -2.66
N LYS A 142 -23.52 -3.48 -3.36
CA LYS A 142 -22.45 -4.38 -2.87
C LYS A 142 -21.40 -3.67 -2.01
N GLY A 143 -21.24 -2.38 -2.16
CA GLY A 143 -20.27 -1.56 -1.41
C GLY A 143 -20.81 -1.12 -0.07
#